data_2a96a3cb9e2b7d6168b36123d6428806
#
_entry.id   2a96a3cb9e2b7d6168b36123d6428806
#
_cell.length_a   1.000
_cell.length_b   1.000
_cell.length_c   1.000
_cell.angle_alpha   90.00
_cell.angle_beta   90.00
_cell.angle_gamma   90.00
#
_symmetry.space_group_name_H-M   'P 1'
#
loop_
_entity.id
_entity.type
_entity.pdbx_description
1 polymer ?
#
loop_
_entity_poly.entity_id
_entity_poly.type
_entity_poly.pdbx_seq_one_letter_code
_entity_poly.pdbx_strand_id
1 'polypeptide(L)'
;MSFQPRNKKIHVITREPSTLTNIVNSLESFSVNCFPSWERTSSTVSLYIISEKLLQESLTIKLIEFCRKQMLPVFLLTNKEVSQAEVLCKKYQCTDYLLENATQAVIAAKVKTHINISEMIRGFDKGLPNESHSEESELNAVQDAAILCLAAVARVRDHSTGNHILRTQHYVKALAEHLRFHPDYKAELDDEDTIELFYKTASLHDIGKVGIPDAILQKPGRLTGEEYEIMKRHTVFGYQAIHSAELLLNRQMKGKAAKFLKIAQQVTLSHHERWDGNGYPQGLAGNEIPIVARLMSVADVYDAMISRRPYKDPIEHLTATDVLIKGRGILFDPVVIDAFSELQHTFDQISYILEDYFPSEADLTFHSPDEFF
;
A
#
# COMPACT_ATOMS: atom_id res chain seq x y z
N MET A 1 -5.02 -7.52 -14.47
CA MET A 1 -4.91 -9.02 -14.57
C MET A 1 -5.78 -9.63 -13.50
N SER A 2 -6.71 -10.50 -13.83
CA SER A 2 -7.51 -11.23 -12.83
C SER A 2 -6.58 -12.16 -12.04
N PHE A 3 -6.65 -12.11 -10.71
CA PHE A 3 -5.91 -13.03 -9.85
C PHE A 3 -6.26 -14.48 -10.20
N GLN A 4 -5.28 -15.24 -10.70
CA GLN A 4 -5.43 -16.68 -10.99
C GLN A 4 -4.70 -17.51 -9.93
N PRO A 5 -5.34 -17.87 -8.82
CA PRO A 5 -4.68 -18.53 -7.69
C PRO A 5 -4.06 -19.90 -8.04
N ARG A 6 -4.63 -20.65 -9.01
CA ARG A 6 -4.12 -21.97 -9.41
C ARG A 6 -2.69 -21.98 -9.97
N ASN A 7 -2.19 -20.83 -10.45
CA ASN A 7 -0.82 -20.71 -10.93
C ASN A 7 0.17 -20.28 -9.84
N LYS A 8 -0.30 -19.98 -8.63
CA LYS A 8 0.53 -19.54 -7.51
C LYS A 8 0.94 -20.72 -6.65
N LYS A 9 2.25 -20.86 -6.43
CA LYS A 9 2.81 -21.95 -5.63
C LYS A 9 3.11 -21.50 -4.22
N ILE A 10 2.57 -22.21 -3.25
CA ILE A 10 2.84 -22.01 -1.82
C ILE A 10 3.63 -23.19 -1.31
N HIS A 11 4.76 -22.91 -0.69
CA HIS A 11 5.58 -23.92 -0.06
C HIS A 11 5.39 -23.88 1.47
N VAL A 12 4.95 -24.98 2.04
CA VAL A 12 4.81 -25.15 3.49
C VAL A 12 5.95 -26.01 4.00
N ILE A 13 6.74 -25.47 4.92
CA ILE A 13 7.89 -26.16 5.50
C ILE A 13 7.59 -26.51 6.94
N THR A 14 7.38 -27.80 7.19
CA THR A 14 7.08 -28.33 8.52
C THR A 14 7.45 -29.81 8.60
N ARG A 15 7.84 -30.26 9.80
CA ARG A 15 8.05 -31.68 10.10
C ARG A 15 6.80 -32.40 10.62
N GLU A 16 5.70 -31.66 10.82
CA GLU A 16 4.45 -32.19 11.37
C GLU A 16 3.32 -32.08 10.35
N PRO A 17 3.15 -33.06 9.46
CA PRO A 17 2.09 -33.01 8.44
C PRO A 17 0.66 -32.98 9.00
N SER A 18 0.46 -33.40 10.24
CA SER A 18 -0.86 -33.44 10.89
C SER A 18 -1.45 -32.05 11.16
N THR A 19 -0.59 -31.01 11.30
CA THR A 19 -1.03 -29.63 11.49
C THR A 19 -1.43 -28.94 10.19
N LEU A 20 -1.15 -29.57 9.05
CA LEU A 20 -1.32 -28.97 7.74
C LEU A 20 -2.71 -29.10 7.13
N THR A 21 -3.54 -30.01 7.61
CA THR A 21 -4.85 -30.30 6.97
C THR A 21 -5.72 -29.05 6.91
N ASN A 22 -5.77 -28.26 7.98
CA ASN A 22 -6.53 -27.02 8.00
C ASN A 22 -5.97 -25.99 7.02
N ILE A 23 -4.65 -25.85 6.96
CA ILE A 23 -3.97 -24.88 6.07
C ILE A 23 -4.12 -25.27 4.61
N VAL A 24 -3.89 -26.55 4.27
CA VAL A 24 -4.02 -27.04 2.90
C VAL A 24 -5.46 -26.88 2.41
N ASN A 25 -6.44 -27.24 3.22
CA ASN A 25 -7.86 -27.05 2.88
C ASN A 25 -8.24 -25.57 2.72
N SER A 26 -7.62 -24.69 3.52
CA SER A 26 -7.85 -23.24 3.41
C SER A 26 -7.27 -22.63 2.12
N LEU A 27 -6.35 -23.33 1.48
CA LEU A 27 -5.60 -22.89 0.32
C LEU A 27 -5.87 -23.72 -0.95
N GLU A 28 -7.05 -24.34 -1.04
CA GLU A 28 -7.47 -25.18 -2.20
C GLU A 28 -7.38 -24.46 -3.55
N SER A 29 -7.51 -23.15 -3.56
CA SER A 29 -7.35 -22.34 -4.78
C SER A 29 -5.89 -22.18 -5.22
N PHE A 30 -4.91 -22.56 -4.41
CA PHE A 30 -3.47 -22.44 -4.68
C PHE A 30 -2.84 -23.81 -4.93
N SER A 31 -1.64 -23.80 -5.53
CA SER A 31 -0.80 -25.01 -5.62
C SER A 31 0.08 -25.12 -4.36
N VAL A 32 -0.32 -25.95 -3.41
CA VAL A 32 0.39 -26.12 -2.12
C VAL A 32 1.31 -27.33 -2.17
N ASN A 33 2.59 -27.14 -1.81
CA ASN A 33 3.58 -28.19 -1.66
C ASN A 33 4.15 -28.17 -0.24
N CYS A 34 4.23 -29.33 0.39
CA CYS A 34 4.70 -29.48 1.76
C CYS A 34 6.06 -30.18 1.79
N PHE A 35 6.99 -29.64 2.56
CA PHE A 35 8.37 -30.14 2.69
C PHE A 35 8.77 -30.26 4.16
N PRO A 36 9.53 -31.30 4.54
CA PRO A 36 10.04 -31.46 5.90
C PRO A 36 11.25 -30.55 6.20
N SER A 37 11.93 -30.08 5.16
CA SER A 37 13.05 -29.15 5.24
C SER A 37 13.14 -28.34 3.96
N TRP A 38 13.87 -27.21 3.98
CA TRP A 38 14.09 -26.44 2.78
C TRP A 38 15.15 -27.10 1.90
N GLU A 39 14.73 -27.51 0.70
CA GLU A 39 15.61 -27.83 -0.40
C GLU A 39 15.46 -26.73 -1.46
N ARG A 40 16.55 -26.41 -2.17
CA ARG A 40 16.58 -25.32 -3.18
C ARG A 40 15.52 -25.60 -4.22
N THR A 41 14.34 -25.00 -4.03
CA THR A 41 13.20 -25.20 -4.92
C THR A 41 13.21 -24.19 -6.05
N SER A 42 12.55 -24.53 -7.14
CA SER A 42 12.49 -23.79 -8.40
C SER A 42 12.01 -22.32 -8.21
N SER A 43 12.42 -21.46 -9.10
CA SER A 43 12.20 -20.00 -9.18
C SER A 43 10.74 -19.51 -9.25
N THR A 44 9.74 -20.31 -8.93
CA THR A 44 8.32 -20.00 -9.15
C THR A 44 7.45 -20.02 -7.90
N VAL A 45 8.05 -19.94 -6.70
CA VAL A 45 7.29 -19.89 -5.43
C VAL A 45 6.75 -18.50 -5.20
N SER A 46 5.50 -18.39 -4.78
CA SER A 46 4.82 -17.13 -4.52
C SER A 46 4.82 -16.76 -3.03
N LEU A 47 4.85 -17.76 -2.14
CA LEU A 47 4.85 -17.56 -0.69
C LEU A 47 5.39 -18.80 0.04
N TYR A 48 6.07 -18.58 1.16
CA TYR A 48 6.51 -19.63 2.08
C TYR A 48 5.72 -19.57 3.40
N ILE A 49 5.33 -20.72 3.92
CA ILE A 49 4.79 -20.89 5.28
C ILE A 49 5.76 -21.78 6.03
N ILE A 50 6.30 -21.31 7.14
CA ILE A 50 7.35 -22.01 7.90
C ILE A 50 6.88 -22.25 9.33
N SER A 51 6.93 -23.51 9.78
CA SER A 51 6.63 -23.84 11.19
C SER A 51 7.62 -23.19 12.14
N GLU A 52 7.13 -22.62 13.25
CA GLU A 52 7.97 -21.99 14.28
C GLU A 52 9.05 -22.94 14.83
N LYS A 53 8.79 -24.25 14.83
CA LYS A 53 9.72 -25.29 15.32
C LYS A 53 11.01 -25.35 14.50
N LEU A 54 11.02 -24.80 13.29
CA LEU A 54 12.17 -24.78 12.39
C LEU A 54 12.98 -23.48 12.44
N LEU A 55 12.52 -22.46 13.17
CA LEU A 55 13.15 -21.13 13.19
C LEU A 55 14.58 -21.08 13.70
N GLN A 56 15.00 -22.08 14.49
CA GLN A 56 16.38 -22.17 15.00
C GLN A 56 17.35 -22.86 14.04
N GLU A 57 16.85 -23.44 12.96
CA GLU A 57 17.69 -24.12 11.98
C GLU A 57 18.40 -23.11 11.07
N SER A 58 19.71 -23.29 10.88
CA SER A 58 20.51 -22.38 10.05
C SER A 58 20.02 -22.28 8.61
N LEU A 59 19.48 -23.36 8.06
CA LEU A 59 18.90 -23.41 6.71
C LEU A 59 17.61 -22.58 6.62
N THR A 60 16.78 -22.63 7.67
CA THR A 60 15.53 -21.85 7.73
C THR A 60 15.83 -20.35 7.80
N ILE A 61 16.82 -19.94 8.60
CA ILE A 61 17.26 -18.54 8.67
C ILE A 61 17.74 -18.06 7.30
N LYS A 62 18.57 -18.84 6.62
CA LYS A 62 19.03 -18.51 5.25
C LYS A 62 17.90 -18.43 4.24
N LEU A 63 16.87 -19.27 4.37
CA LEU A 63 15.69 -19.20 3.54
C LEU A 63 14.91 -17.88 3.75
N ILE A 64 14.70 -17.49 5.01
CA ILE A 64 14.02 -16.25 5.34
C ILE A 64 14.79 -15.04 4.77
N GLU A 65 16.11 -15.02 4.94
CA GLU A 65 16.98 -13.98 4.36
C GLU A 65 16.90 -13.95 2.82
N PHE A 66 16.90 -15.13 2.18
CA PHE A 66 16.70 -15.24 0.72
C PHE A 66 15.34 -14.72 0.30
N CYS A 67 14.27 -15.13 0.97
CA CYS A 67 12.91 -14.67 0.65
C CYS A 67 12.80 -13.15 0.77
N ARG A 68 13.37 -12.56 1.82
CA ARG A 68 13.40 -11.12 2.01
C ARG A 68 14.09 -10.40 0.86
N LYS A 69 15.27 -10.88 0.43
CA LYS A 69 16.00 -10.32 -0.72
C LYS A 69 15.22 -10.44 -2.04
N GLN A 70 14.39 -11.45 -2.17
CA GLN A 70 13.54 -11.69 -3.36
C GLN A 70 12.12 -11.13 -3.20
N MET A 71 11.85 -10.39 -2.13
CA MET A 71 10.53 -9.84 -1.81
C MET A 71 9.42 -10.92 -1.82
N LEU A 72 9.78 -12.13 -1.38
CA LEU A 72 8.87 -13.25 -1.23
C LEU A 72 8.27 -13.26 0.17
N PRO A 73 6.95 -13.26 0.35
CA PRO A 73 6.35 -13.32 1.67
C PRO A 73 6.66 -14.65 2.38
N VAL A 74 7.00 -14.54 3.66
CA VAL A 74 7.24 -15.65 4.56
C VAL A 74 6.31 -15.57 5.75
N PHE A 75 5.46 -16.55 5.93
CA PHE A 75 4.55 -16.65 7.06
C PHE A 75 5.07 -17.62 8.10
N LEU A 76 4.97 -17.19 9.34
CA LEU A 76 5.25 -18.07 10.49
C LEU A 76 3.99 -18.85 10.86
N LEU A 77 4.06 -20.17 10.83
CA LEU A 77 3.01 -21.04 11.36
C LEU A 77 3.28 -21.34 12.83
N THR A 78 2.32 -21.00 13.70
CA THR A 78 2.49 -21.13 15.16
C THR A 78 1.16 -21.44 15.85
N ASN A 79 1.24 -22.11 17.01
CA ASN A 79 0.12 -22.32 17.92
C ASN A 79 0.11 -21.37 19.12
N LYS A 80 1.04 -20.41 19.14
CA LYS A 80 1.20 -19.43 20.22
C LYS A 80 0.11 -18.37 20.19
N GLU A 81 -0.03 -17.65 21.29
CA GLU A 81 -0.89 -16.47 21.34
C GLU A 81 -0.36 -15.36 20.39
N VAL A 82 -1.29 -14.51 19.95
CA VAL A 82 -1.01 -13.42 19.00
C VAL A 82 0.22 -12.59 19.39
N SER A 83 0.30 -12.12 20.63
CA SER A 83 1.42 -11.32 21.14
C SER A 83 2.79 -12.03 21.02
N GLN A 84 2.82 -13.33 21.22
CA GLN A 84 4.03 -14.14 21.09
C GLN A 84 4.39 -14.42 19.64
N ALA A 85 3.38 -14.62 18.78
CA ALA A 85 3.56 -14.80 17.36
C ALA A 85 4.17 -13.53 16.72
N GLU A 86 3.68 -12.35 17.10
CA GLU A 86 4.22 -11.06 16.66
C GLU A 86 5.70 -10.86 17.05
N VAL A 87 6.04 -11.15 18.29
CA VAL A 87 7.43 -11.09 18.77
C VAL A 87 8.34 -12.02 17.95
N LEU A 88 7.88 -13.24 17.64
CA LEU A 88 8.64 -14.18 16.82
C LEU A 88 8.78 -13.69 15.37
N CYS A 89 7.72 -13.20 14.76
CA CYS A 89 7.76 -12.62 13.42
C CYS A 89 8.79 -11.49 13.33
N LYS A 90 8.76 -10.55 14.27
CA LYS A 90 9.73 -9.45 14.34
C LYS A 90 11.16 -9.97 14.53
N LYS A 91 11.38 -10.91 15.45
CA LYS A 91 12.71 -11.47 15.72
C LYS A 91 13.32 -12.16 14.51
N TYR A 92 12.55 -12.93 13.77
CA TYR A 92 13.02 -13.70 12.62
C TYR A 92 12.74 -12.99 11.27
N GLN A 93 12.17 -11.80 11.30
CA GLN A 93 11.86 -11.00 10.11
C GLN A 93 10.94 -11.72 9.11
N CYS A 94 9.98 -12.49 9.62
CA CYS A 94 8.92 -13.06 8.81
C CYS A 94 7.93 -11.97 8.39
N THR A 95 7.26 -12.17 7.26
CA THR A 95 6.27 -11.23 6.72
C THR A 95 5.04 -11.09 7.60
N ASP A 96 4.51 -12.24 8.06
CA ASP A 96 3.32 -12.32 8.91
C ASP A 96 3.27 -13.69 9.58
N TYR A 97 2.23 -13.95 10.36
CA TYR A 97 2.02 -15.26 11.00
C TYR A 97 0.63 -15.82 10.67
N LEU A 98 0.53 -17.14 10.76
CA LEU A 98 -0.71 -17.90 10.73
C LEU A 98 -0.84 -18.69 12.02
N LEU A 99 -1.98 -18.56 12.68
CA LEU A 99 -2.30 -19.40 13.81
C LEU A 99 -2.84 -20.75 13.31
N GLU A 100 -2.38 -21.85 13.87
CA GLU A 100 -2.83 -23.20 13.48
C GLU A 100 -4.35 -23.39 13.63
N ASN A 101 -4.98 -22.65 14.56
CA ASN A 101 -6.41 -22.65 14.82
C ASN A 101 -7.19 -21.54 14.08
N ALA A 102 -6.55 -20.79 13.21
CA ALA A 102 -7.25 -19.75 12.44
C ALA A 102 -8.29 -20.36 11.50
N THR A 103 -9.35 -19.61 11.23
CA THR A 103 -10.39 -20.05 10.28
C THR A 103 -9.87 -20.09 8.84
N GLN A 104 -10.43 -20.95 8.00
CA GLN A 104 -10.06 -21.08 6.59
C GLN A 104 -10.14 -19.73 5.85
N ALA A 105 -11.17 -18.93 6.14
CA ALA A 105 -11.35 -17.62 5.53
C ALA A 105 -10.21 -16.66 5.88
N VAL A 106 -9.77 -16.62 7.14
CA VAL A 106 -8.65 -15.76 7.59
C VAL A 106 -7.34 -16.19 6.94
N ILE A 107 -7.05 -17.49 6.90
CA ILE A 107 -5.85 -18.03 6.26
C ILE A 107 -5.81 -17.65 4.77
N ALA A 108 -6.90 -17.92 4.05
CA ALA A 108 -6.99 -17.63 2.63
C ALA A 108 -6.88 -16.12 2.32
N ALA A 109 -7.54 -15.27 3.10
CA ALA A 109 -7.47 -13.82 2.94
C ALA A 109 -6.05 -13.29 3.15
N LYS A 110 -5.39 -13.64 4.28
CA LYS A 110 -4.01 -13.22 4.56
C LYS A 110 -3.05 -13.64 3.45
N VAL A 111 -3.07 -14.90 3.06
CA VAL A 111 -2.18 -15.45 2.02
C VAL A 111 -2.41 -14.74 0.68
N LYS A 112 -3.66 -14.56 0.27
CA LYS A 112 -4.00 -13.88 -0.99
C LYS A 112 -3.49 -12.44 -1.00
N THR A 113 -3.75 -11.69 0.08
CA THR A 113 -3.33 -10.29 0.22
C THR A 113 -1.81 -10.16 0.07
N HIS A 114 -1.04 -10.96 0.80
CA HIS A 114 0.43 -10.87 0.76
C HIS A 114 1.05 -11.34 -0.56
N ILE A 115 0.47 -12.34 -1.22
CA ILE A 115 0.91 -12.71 -2.58
C ILE A 115 0.68 -11.56 -3.53
N ASN A 116 -0.50 -10.94 -3.53
CA ASN A 116 -0.81 -9.80 -4.39
C ASN A 116 0.17 -8.64 -4.18
N ILE A 117 0.39 -8.24 -2.93
CA ILE A 117 1.32 -7.16 -2.58
C ILE A 117 2.75 -7.48 -3.06
N SER A 118 3.24 -8.67 -2.77
CA SER A 118 4.57 -9.10 -3.18
C SER A 118 4.73 -9.11 -4.71
N GLU A 119 3.72 -9.53 -5.46
CA GLU A 119 3.75 -9.53 -6.92
C GLU A 119 3.70 -8.13 -7.50
N MET A 120 2.91 -7.25 -6.89
CA MET A 120 2.88 -5.85 -7.26
C MET A 120 4.27 -5.23 -7.11
N ILE A 121 4.89 -5.40 -5.94
CA ILE A 121 6.20 -4.84 -5.64
C ILE A 121 7.27 -5.41 -6.60
N ARG A 122 7.30 -6.73 -6.82
CA ARG A 122 8.23 -7.37 -7.76
C ARG A 122 7.99 -6.98 -9.23
N GLY A 123 6.77 -6.58 -9.57
CA GLY A 123 6.44 -6.04 -10.89
C GLY A 123 7.16 -4.73 -11.18
N PHE A 124 7.36 -3.89 -10.17
CA PHE A 124 8.12 -2.63 -10.31
C PHE A 124 9.63 -2.86 -10.49
N ASP A 125 10.21 -3.87 -9.80
CA ASP A 125 11.66 -4.12 -9.81
C ASP A 125 12.15 -4.78 -11.12
N LYS A 126 11.26 -5.48 -11.85
CA LYS A 126 11.63 -6.23 -13.05
C LYS A 126 11.57 -5.45 -14.35
N GLY A 127 11.17 -4.18 -14.35
CA GLY A 127 10.84 -3.51 -15.60
C GLY A 127 9.77 -4.32 -16.37
N LEU A 128 8.86 -3.69 -17.05
CA LEU A 128 7.74 -4.34 -17.76
C LEU A 128 8.11 -5.69 -18.38
N PRO A 129 7.36 -6.77 -18.11
CA PRO A 129 7.67 -8.08 -18.68
C PRO A 129 7.63 -8.02 -20.20
N ASN A 130 8.62 -8.64 -20.83
CA ASN A 130 8.71 -8.90 -22.28
C ASN A 130 7.67 -9.97 -22.69
N GLU A 131 6.40 -9.71 -22.51
CA GLU A 131 5.34 -10.49 -23.12
C GLU A 131 4.61 -9.58 -24.12
N SER A 132 4.20 -10.15 -25.24
CA SER A 132 3.51 -9.48 -26.35
C SER A 132 2.56 -8.40 -25.85
N HIS A 133 3.03 -7.14 -25.89
CA HIS A 133 2.24 -6.00 -25.49
C HIS A 133 1.05 -5.88 -26.42
N SER A 134 -0.16 -6.08 -25.91
CA SER A 134 -1.34 -5.57 -26.60
C SER A 134 -1.28 -4.04 -26.56
N GLU A 135 -1.73 -3.38 -27.63
CA GLU A 135 -1.82 -1.90 -27.69
C GLU A 135 -2.50 -1.31 -26.43
N GLU A 136 -3.43 -2.06 -25.86
CA GLU A 136 -4.13 -1.71 -24.62
C GLU A 136 -3.19 -1.72 -23.39
N SER A 137 -2.23 -2.65 -23.31
CA SER A 137 -1.24 -2.72 -22.23
C SER A 137 -0.26 -1.55 -22.30
N GLU A 138 0.20 -1.17 -23.48
CA GLU A 138 1.07 -0.01 -23.67
C GLU A 138 0.35 1.31 -23.33
N LEU A 139 -0.90 1.44 -23.77
CA LEU A 139 -1.70 2.63 -23.45
C LEU A 139 -1.92 2.78 -21.93
N ASN A 140 -2.21 1.70 -21.24
CA ASN A 140 -2.34 1.71 -19.78
C ASN A 140 -1.02 2.11 -19.09
N ALA A 141 0.12 1.59 -19.55
CA ALA A 141 1.44 1.95 -19.02
C ALA A 141 1.76 3.44 -19.23
N VAL A 142 1.44 3.97 -20.41
CA VAL A 142 1.61 5.41 -20.72
C VAL A 142 0.71 6.28 -19.83
N GLN A 143 -0.54 5.86 -19.60
CA GLN A 143 -1.45 6.56 -18.70
C GLN A 143 -0.93 6.57 -17.26
N ASP A 144 -0.45 5.44 -16.75
CA ASP A 144 0.10 5.32 -15.41
C ASP A 144 1.35 6.18 -15.25
N ALA A 145 2.25 6.17 -16.22
CA ALA A 145 3.42 7.04 -16.25
C ALA A 145 3.03 8.53 -16.26
N ALA A 146 2.03 8.92 -17.04
CA ALA A 146 1.55 10.31 -17.09
C ALA A 146 0.96 10.75 -15.73
N ILE A 147 0.17 9.90 -15.06
CA ILE A 147 -0.40 10.18 -13.74
C ILE A 147 0.72 10.36 -12.70
N LEU A 148 1.70 9.45 -12.69
CA LEU A 148 2.85 9.52 -11.77
C LEU A 148 3.72 10.75 -12.04
N CYS A 149 3.96 11.12 -13.31
CA CYS A 149 4.67 12.34 -13.66
C CYS A 149 3.95 13.60 -13.16
N LEU A 150 2.64 13.68 -13.33
CA LEU A 150 1.86 14.81 -12.81
C LEU A 150 1.91 14.90 -11.28
N ALA A 151 1.77 13.78 -10.60
CA ALA A 151 1.90 13.70 -9.16
C ALA A 151 3.31 14.10 -8.69
N ALA A 152 4.36 13.63 -9.39
CA ALA A 152 5.75 13.98 -9.10
C ALA A 152 6.02 15.48 -9.29
N VAL A 153 5.53 16.09 -10.38
CA VAL A 153 5.67 17.55 -10.62
C VAL A 153 5.02 18.37 -9.51
N ALA A 154 3.84 17.96 -9.04
CA ALA A 154 3.19 18.63 -7.91
C ALA A 154 4.06 18.58 -6.64
N ARG A 155 4.87 17.53 -6.47
CA ARG A 155 5.71 17.28 -5.29
C ARG A 155 7.13 17.83 -5.39
N VAL A 156 7.66 18.10 -6.59
CA VAL A 156 8.99 18.74 -6.73
C VAL A 156 9.10 20.02 -5.89
N ARG A 157 7.98 20.69 -5.66
CA ARG A 157 7.89 21.90 -4.81
C ARG A 157 7.67 21.59 -3.32
N ASP A 158 7.18 20.41 -2.99
CA ASP A 158 6.96 19.95 -1.62
C ASP A 158 8.10 18.97 -1.27
N HIS A 159 8.92 19.26 -0.28
CA HIS A 159 10.08 18.46 0.13
C HIS A 159 9.77 17.00 0.53
N SER A 160 8.65 16.47 0.12
CA SER A 160 8.29 15.06 0.30
C SER A 160 8.89 14.19 -0.82
N THR A 161 9.34 13.01 -0.46
CA THR A 161 10.07 12.10 -1.34
C THR A 161 9.17 11.41 -2.36
N GLY A 162 9.74 11.02 -3.52
CA GLY A 162 9.00 10.36 -4.61
C GLY A 162 8.30 9.07 -4.20
N ASN A 163 8.89 8.31 -3.29
CA ASN A 163 8.38 7.01 -2.86
C ASN A 163 7.12 7.09 -1.98
N HIS A 164 6.83 8.22 -1.35
CA HIS A 164 5.55 8.43 -0.67
C HIS A 164 4.34 8.18 -1.61
N ILE A 165 4.40 8.65 -2.85
CA ILE A 165 3.32 8.42 -3.83
C ILE A 165 3.09 6.92 -3.99
N LEU A 166 4.14 6.16 -4.22
CA LEU A 166 4.07 4.71 -4.38
C LEU A 166 3.58 4.04 -3.09
N ARG A 167 4.12 4.42 -1.94
CA ARG A 167 3.70 3.84 -0.66
C ARG A 167 2.22 4.07 -0.39
N THR A 168 1.73 5.31 -0.53
CA THR A 168 0.31 5.63 -0.28
C THR A 168 -0.63 4.93 -1.24
N GLN A 169 -0.26 4.77 -2.51
CA GLN A 169 -1.01 3.96 -3.47
C GLN A 169 -1.14 2.50 -2.98
N HIS A 170 -0.05 1.90 -2.51
CA HIS A 170 -0.06 0.52 -2.01
C HIS A 170 -0.83 0.36 -0.70
N TYR A 171 -0.74 1.33 0.22
CA TYR A 171 -1.54 1.31 1.44
C TYR A 171 -3.04 1.38 1.15
N VAL A 172 -3.46 2.30 0.27
CA VAL A 172 -4.87 2.42 -0.16
C VAL A 172 -5.36 1.13 -0.81
N LYS A 173 -4.56 0.52 -1.67
CA LYS A 173 -4.91 -0.74 -2.32
C LYS A 173 -5.05 -1.88 -1.32
N ALA A 174 -4.09 -2.03 -0.39
CA ALA A 174 -4.12 -3.08 0.63
C ALA A 174 -5.38 -2.96 1.52
N LEU A 175 -5.72 -1.74 1.96
CA LEU A 175 -6.96 -1.49 2.71
C LEU A 175 -8.20 -1.82 1.89
N ALA A 176 -8.27 -1.39 0.63
CA ALA A 176 -9.42 -1.64 -0.24
C ALA A 176 -9.62 -3.14 -0.52
N GLU A 177 -8.54 -3.87 -0.80
CA GLU A 177 -8.60 -5.32 -1.01
C GLU A 177 -9.05 -6.07 0.24
N HIS A 178 -8.60 -5.65 1.42
CA HIS A 178 -9.01 -6.25 2.69
C HIS A 178 -10.49 -5.97 2.99
N LEU A 179 -10.93 -4.72 2.82
CA LEU A 179 -12.30 -4.29 3.08
C LEU A 179 -13.32 -4.75 2.03
N ARG A 180 -12.88 -5.25 0.89
CA ARG A 180 -13.75 -5.74 -0.20
C ARG A 180 -14.82 -6.74 0.27
N PHE A 181 -14.50 -7.52 1.28
CA PHE A 181 -15.41 -8.54 1.82
C PHE A 181 -16.21 -8.06 3.04
N HIS A 182 -15.93 -6.84 3.54
CA HIS A 182 -16.64 -6.28 4.67
C HIS A 182 -18.05 -5.83 4.24
N PRO A 183 -19.12 -6.17 5.00
CA PRO A 183 -20.51 -5.88 4.59
C PRO A 183 -20.77 -4.42 4.21
N ASP A 184 -20.20 -3.48 4.96
CA ASP A 184 -20.43 -2.04 4.77
C ASP A 184 -19.68 -1.46 3.57
N TYR A 185 -18.67 -2.16 3.03
CA TYR A 185 -17.82 -1.70 1.94
C TYR A 185 -17.98 -2.49 0.65
N LYS A 186 -18.54 -3.70 0.77
CA LYS A 186 -18.68 -4.63 -0.36
C LYS A 186 -19.38 -4.00 -1.57
N ALA A 187 -20.43 -3.21 -1.34
CA ALA A 187 -21.19 -2.62 -2.43
C ALA A 187 -20.34 -1.69 -3.33
N GLU A 188 -19.33 -1.02 -2.77
CA GLU A 188 -18.45 -0.11 -3.52
C GLU A 188 -17.14 -0.79 -3.97
N LEU A 189 -16.65 -1.80 -3.24
CA LEU A 189 -15.35 -2.45 -3.46
C LEU A 189 -15.44 -3.83 -4.12
N ASP A 190 -16.63 -4.33 -4.43
CA ASP A 190 -16.82 -5.66 -5.04
C ASP A 190 -16.21 -5.74 -6.46
N ASP A 191 -16.11 -4.61 -7.13
CA ASP A 191 -15.52 -4.47 -8.46
C ASP A 191 -13.98 -4.25 -8.37
N GLU A 192 -13.24 -5.16 -8.96
CA GLU A 192 -11.76 -5.13 -9.02
C GLU A 192 -11.24 -3.86 -9.73
N ASP A 193 -11.97 -3.38 -10.73
CA ASP A 193 -11.68 -2.12 -11.43
C ASP A 193 -11.75 -0.91 -10.48
N THR A 194 -12.64 -0.93 -9.48
CA THR A 194 -12.72 0.15 -8.48
C THR A 194 -11.49 0.21 -7.60
N ILE A 195 -10.99 -0.93 -7.14
CA ILE A 195 -9.77 -1.01 -6.32
C ILE A 195 -8.55 -0.52 -7.12
N GLU A 196 -8.47 -0.90 -8.38
CA GLU A 196 -7.40 -0.41 -9.25
C GLU A 196 -7.49 1.12 -9.49
N LEU A 197 -8.69 1.66 -9.61
CA LEU A 197 -8.89 3.11 -9.70
C LEU A 197 -8.53 3.82 -8.40
N PHE A 198 -8.81 3.24 -7.23
CA PHE A 198 -8.38 3.79 -5.94
C PHE A 198 -6.86 3.84 -5.84
N TYR A 199 -6.17 2.75 -6.24
CA TYR A 199 -4.72 2.71 -6.33
C TYR A 199 -4.16 3.85 -7.19
N LYS A 200 -4.65 3.99 -8.42
CA LYS A 200 -4.15 5.01 -9.36
C LYS A 200 -4.43 6.44 -8.90
N THR A 201 -5.63 6.70 -8.39
CA THR A 201 -6.04 8.05 -7.99
C THR A 201 -5.44 8.51 -6.67
N ALA A 202 -5.00 7.59 -5.79
CA ALA A 202 -4.32 7.93 -4.55
C ALA A 202 -3.08 8.83 -4.77
N SER A 203 -2.37 8.65 -5.90
CA SER A 203 -1.23 9.50 -6.28
C SER A 203 -1.59 10.98 -6.46
N LEU A 204 -2.86 11.28 -6.75
CA LEU A 204 -3.34 12.63 -7.08
C LEU A 204 -3.87 13.41 -5.86
N HIS A 205 -3.93 12.82 -4.66
CA HIS A 205 -4.54 13.46 -3.49
C HIS A 205 -4.02 14.89 -3.26
N ASP A 206 -2.74 15.09 -3.45
CA ASP A 206 -2.00 16.33 -3.18
C ASP A 206 -1.70 17.20 -4.41
N ILE A 207 -2.25 16.87 -5.59
CA ILE A 207 -1.92 17.56 -6.85
C ILE A 207 -2.18 19.08 -6.79
N GLY A 208 -3.12 19.50 -5.97
CA GLY A 208 -3.46 20.91 -5.79
C GLY A 208 -2.41 21.74 -5.03
N LYS A 209 -1.38 21.12 -4.44
CA LYS A 209 -0.25 21.83 -3.83
C LYS A 209 0.50 22.72 -4.83
N VAL A 210 0.38 22.43 -6.12
CA VAL A 210 0.88 23.31 -7.20
C VAL A 210 0.33 24.73 -7.10
N GLY A 211 -0.89 24.92 -6.59
CA GLY A 211 -1.53 26.21 -6.41
C GLY A 211 -1.16 26.94 -5.12
N ILE A 212 -0.38 26.34 -4.22
CA ILE A 212 0.02 26.94 -2.95
C ILE A 212 1.30 27.78 -3.14
N PRO A 213 1.36 29.02 -2.60
CA PRO A 213 2.58 29.85 -2.66
C PRO A 213 3.78 29.15 -1.98
N ASP A 214 4.98 29.26 -2.58
CA ASP A 214 6.21 28.65 -2.06
C ASP A 214 6.56 29.11 -0.63
N ALA A 215 6.29 30.37 -0.32
CA ALA A 215 6.53 30.92 1.02
C ALA A 215 5.74 30.21 2.13
N ILE A 216 4.61 29.53 1.76
CA ILE A 216 3.79 28.75 2.67
C ILE A 216 4.14 27.27 2.55
N LEU A 217 4.22 26.76 1.33
CA LEU A 217 4.46 25.34 1.05
C LEU A 217 5.83 24.87 1.59
N GLN A 218 6.87 25.72 1.44
CA GLN A 218 8.25 25.41 1.83
C GLN A 218 8.66 26.09 3.14
N LYS A 219 7.71 26.62 3.92
CA LYS A 219 8.03 27.33 5.15
C LYS A 219 8.76 26.44 6.15
N PRO A 220 9.96 26.83 6.59
CA PRO A 220 10.70 26.10 7.61
C PRO A 220 10.07 26.36 9.00
N GLY A 221 9.10 25.52 9.40
CA GLY A 221 8.45 25.61 10.69
C GLY A 221 6.94 25.54 10.62
N ARG A 222 6.28 25.87 11.73
CA ARG A 222 4.82 25.81 11.83
C ARG A 222 4.17 26.94 11.05
N LEU A 223 3.06 26.61 10.35
CA LEU A 223 2.21 27.59 9.70
C LEU A 223 1.43 28.41 10.74
N THR A 224 1.22 29.69 10.46
CA THR A 224 0.24 30.50 11.20
C THR A 224 -1.18 30.03 10.87
N GLY A 225 -2.19 30.51 11.62
CA GLY A 225 -3.58 30.17 11.31
C GLY A 225 -3.99 30.59 9.89
N GLU A 226 -3.58 31.78 9.45
CA GLU A 226 -3.88 32.30 8.09
C GLU A 226 -3.16 31.48 7.01
N GLU A 227 -1.90 31.16 7.21
CA GLU A 227 -1.13 30.31 6.29
C GLU A 227 -1.71 28.90 6.21
N TYR A 228 -2.20 28.37 7.33
CA TYR A 228 -2.85 27.06 7.37
C TYR A 228 -4.18 27.07 6.57
N GLU A 229 -4.97 28.16 6.66
CA GLU A 229 -6.16 28.30 5.83
C GLU A 229 -5.83 28.34 4.33
N ILE A 230 -4.70 28.96 3.96
CA ILE A 230 -4.23 28.94 2.56
C ILE A 230 -3.76 27.53 2.18
N MET A 231 -3.02 26.85 3.06
CA MET A 231 -2.56 25.47 2.83
C MET A 231 -3.73 24.50 2.57
N LYS A 232 -4.81 24.60 3.34
CA LYS A 232 -6.02 23.78 3.16
C LYS A 232 -6.61 23.88 1.76
N ARG A 233 -6.40 24.97 1.06
CA ARG A 233 -6.94 25.18 -0.30
C ARG A 233 -6.38 24.25 -1.35
N HIS A 234 -5.27 23.51 -1.07
CA HIS A 234 -4.76 22.53 -2.03
C HIS A 234 -5.81 21.48 -2.40
N THR A 235 -6.68 21.09 -1.47
CA THR A 235 -7.76 20.12 -1.72
C THR A 235 -8.74 20.66 -2.77
N VAL A 236 -9.11 21.93 -2.63
CA VAL A 236 -10.02 22.61 -3.57
C VAL A 236 -9.35 22.86 -4.91
N PHE A 237 -8.09 23.27 -4.95
CA PHE A 237 -7.35 23.51 -6.19
C PHE A 237 -7.18 22.21 -7.00
N GLY A 238 -6.83 21.11 -6.33
CA GLY A 238 -6.74 19.81 -6.99
C GLY A 238 -8.09 19.35 -7.54
N TYR A 239 -9.15 19.45 -6.75
CA TYR A 239 -10.50 19.17 -7.21
C TYR A 239 -10.87 20.00 -8.46
N GLN A 240 -10.63 21.32 -8.42
CA GLN A 240 -10.95 22.22 -9.54
C GLN A 240 -10.17 21.86 -10.82
N ALA A 241 -8.90 21.47 -10.70
CA ALA A 241 -8.09 21.04 -11.84
C ALA A 241 -8.68 19.79 -12.50
N ILE A 242 -9.03 18.77 -11.69
CA ILE A 242 -9.59 17.51 -12.19
C ILE A 242 -11.01 17.74 -12.75
N HIS A 243 -11.83 18.55 -12.07
CA HIS A 243 -13.17 18.90 -12.55
C HIS A 243 -13.15 19.68 -13.87
N SER A 244 -12.19 20.57 -14.04
CA SER A 244 -12.01 21.27 -15.32
C SER A 244 -11.67 20.31 -16.45
N ALA A 245 -10.83 19.30 -16.21
CA ALA A 245 -10.55 18.24 -17.18
C ALA A 245 -11.80 17.42 -17.49
N GLU A 246 -12.62 17.08 -16.49
CA GLU A 246 -13.89 16.40 -16.69
C GLU A 246 -14.82 17.23 -17.58
N LEU A 247 -14.99 18.52 -17.32
CA LEU A 247 -15.84 19.39 -18.14
C LEU A 247 -15.38 19.49 -19.59
N LEU A 248 -14.08 19.58 -19.84
CA LEU A 248 -13.51 19.62 -21.19
C LEU A 248 -13.75 18.32 -21.97
N LEU A 249 -13.74 17.19 -21.28
CA LEU A 249 -13.86 15.85 -21.87
C LEU A 249 -15.30 15.32 -21.85
N ASN A 250 -16.21 15.98 -21.15
CA ASN A 250 -17.51 15.48 -20.68
C ASN A 250 -18.51 15.02 -21.77
N ARG A 251 -18.33 15.40 -23.01
CA ARG A 251 -19.22 14.93 -24.10
C ARG A 251 -18.83 13.57 -24.68
N GLN A 252 -17.64 13.05 -24.33
CA GLN A 252 -17.07 11.85 -24.94
C GLN A 252 -16.71 10.74 -23.94
N MET A 253 -16.55 11.07 -22.65
CA MET A 253 -16.11 10.08 -21.65
C MET A 253 -17.27 9.34 -21.01
N LYS A 254 -17.20 8.01 -21.11
CA LYS A 254 -18.13 7.06 -20.45
C LYS A 254 -17.33 5.94 -19.78
N GLY A 255 -17.96 5.20 -18.89
CA GLY A 255 -17.37 4.01 -18.30
C GLY A 255 -16.19 4.31 -17.36
N LYS A 256 -15.09 3.59 -17.50
CA LYS A 256 -13.93 3.58 -16.59
C LYS A 256 -13.25 4.95 -16.46
N ALA A 257 -13.18 5.72 -17.55
CA ALA A 257 -12.55 7.04 -17.55
C ALA A 257 -13.36 8.07 -16.74
N ALA A 258 -14.68 8.07 -16.86
CA ALA A 258 -15.54 8.93 -16.04
C ALA A 258 -15.48 8.53 -14.55
N LYS A 259 -15.42 7.23 -14.25
CA LYS A 259 -15.26 6.70 -12.88
C LYS A 259 -13.91 7.13 -12.28
N PHE A 260 -12.82 7.07 -13.07
CA PHE A 260 -11.50 7.55 -12.66
C PHE A 260 -11.53 9.01 -12.22
N LEU A 261 -12.06 9.92 -13.06
CA LEU A 261 -12.12 11.35 -12.73
C LEU A 261 -12.96 11.62 -11.48
N LYS A 262 -14.09 10.92 -11.33
CA LYS A 262 -14.94 11.05 -10.15
C LYS A 262 -14.19 10.62 -8.86
N ILE A 263 -13.50 9.50 -8.88
CA ILE A 263 -12.72 8.99 -7.74
C ILE A 263 -11.55 9.94 -7.45
N ALA A 264 -10.85 10.43 -8.48
CA ALA A 264 -9.77 11.40 -8.34
C ALA A 264 -10.26 12.71 -7.69
N GLN A 265 -11.43 13.21 -8.07
CA GLN A 265 -12.06 14.37 -7.42
C GLN A 265 -12.36 14.09 -5.95
N GLN A 266 -12.90 12.91 -5.63
CA GLN A 266 -13.25 12.53 -4.26
C GLN A 266 -12.02 12.46 -3.36
N VAL A 267 -10.95 11.78 -3.79
CA VAL A 267 -9.74 11.65 -2.98
C VAL A 267 -9.06 13.00 -2.79
N THR A 268 -8.95 13.79 -3.86
CA THR A 268 -8.27 15.11 -3.82
C THR A 268 -9.01 16.09 -2.91
N LEU A 269 -10.35 16.11 -2.97
CA LEU A 269 -11.14 17.06 -2.19
C LEU A 269 -11.23 16.65 -0.72
N SER A 270 -11.38 15.34 -0.43
CA SER A 270 -11.90 14.90 0.87
C SER A 270 -10.91 14.09 1.72
N HIS A 271 -9.64 13.90 1.30
CA HIS A 271 -8.68 13.10 2.07
C HIS A 271 -8.27 13.72 3.42
N HIS A 272 -8.61 14.97 3.68
CA HIS A 272 -8.43 15.65 4.96
C HIS A 272 -9.74 15.82 5.75
N GLU A 273 -10.84 15.23 5.28
CA GLU A 273 -12.04 15.11 6.11
C GLU A 273 -11.79 14.17 7.28
N ARG A 274 -12.50 14.39 8.37
CA ARG A 274 -12.37 13.61 9.60
C ARG A 274 -13.68 12.91 9.92
N TRP A 275 -13.59 11.74 10.48
CA TRP A 275 -14.78 10.95 10.83
C TRP A 275 -15.76 11.71 11.73
N ASP A 276 -15.25 12.56 12.63
CA ASP A 276 -16.03 13.40 13.54
C ASP A 276 -16.59 14.68 12.91
N GLY A 277 -16.38 14.94 11.61
CA GLY A 277 -16.85 16.12 10.91
C GLY A 277 -16.03 17.39 11.15
N ASN A 278 -14.94 17.33 11.92
CA ASN A 278 -14.04 18.48 12.15
C ASN A 278 -12.90 18.58 11.12
N GLY A 279 -13.04 17.88 9.97
CA GLY A 279 -12.12 17.94 8.86
C GLY A 279 -12.33 19.13 7.93
N TYR A 280 -11.72 19.10 6.77
CA TYR A 280 -11.84 20.11 5.73
C TYR A 280 -11.76 19.47 4.32
N PRO A 281 -12.26 20.15 3.26
CA PRO A 281 -12.80 21.50 3.20
C PRO A 281 -14.31 21.57 3.43
N GLN A 282 -15.04 20.46 3.45
CA GLN A 282 -16.50 20.41 3.45
C GLN A 282 -17.09 20.16 4.85
N GLY A 283 -16.29 19.59 5.77
CA GLY A 283 -16.74 19.18 7.11
C GLY A 283 -17.65 17.94 7.04
N LEU A 284 -17.41 17.03 6.11
CA LEU A 284 -18.13 15.77 6.00
C LEU A 284 -17.85 14.88 7.21
N ALA A 285 -18.88 14.14 7.67
CA ALA A 285 -18.77 13.26 8.83
C ALA A 285 -19.17 11.83 8.48
N GLY A 286 -18.52 10.85 9.10
CA GLY A 286 -18.88 9.45 8.99
C GLY A 286 -18.93 8.96 7.54
N ASN A 287 -20.05 8.34 7.16
CA ASN A 287 -20.24 7.76 5.84
C ASN A 287 -20.48 8.79 4.70
N GLU A 288 -20.60 10.08 5.02
CA GLU A 288 -20.62 11.13 3.99
C GLU A 288 -19.24 11.29 3.31
N ILE A 289 -18.17 10.90 4.00
CA ILE A 289 -16.81 10.92 3.45
C ILE A 289 -16.67 9.77 2.44
N PRO A 290 -16.27 10.05 1.18
CA PRO A 290 -16.04 9.01 0.19
C PRO A 290 -15.05 7.94 0.68
N ILE A 291 -15.30 6.67 0.36
CA ILE A 291 -14.46 5.55 0.83
C ILE A 291 -12.98 5.78 0.47
N VAL A 292 -12.68 6.15 -0.78
CA VAL A 292 -11.30 6.41 -1.21
C VAL A 292 -10.60 7.46 -0.33
N ALA A 293 -11.32 8.47 0.12
CA ALA A 293 -10.79 9.52 0.99
C ALA A 293 -10.55 9.01 2.42
N ARG A 294 -11.45 8.16 2.94
CA ARG A 294 -11.27 7.49 4.24
C ARG A 294 -10.03 6.60 4.26
N LEU A 295 -9.80 5.83 3.19
CA LEU A 295 -8.60 4.99 3.05
C LEU A 295 -7.34 5.85 2.93
N MET A 296 -7.41 6.92 2.10
CA MET A 296 -6.27 7.81 1.88
C MET A 296 -5.86 8.55 3.15
N SER A 297 -6.80 8.99 3.99
CA SER A 297 -6.48 9.69 5.24
C SER A 297 -5.62 8.84 6.20
N VAL A 298 -5.89 7.53 6.28
CA VAL A 298 -5.07 6.59 7.08
C VAL A 298 -3.70 6.39 6.43
N ALA A 299 -3.67 6.18 5.12
CA ALA A 299 -2.45 5.96 4.35
C ALA A 299 -1.48 7.16 4.43
N ASP A 300 -2.00 8.38 4.23
CA ASP A 300 -1.20 9.60 4.24
C ASP A 300 -0.66 9.92 5.63
N VAL A 301 -1.50 9.82 6.67
CA VAL A 301 -1.06 10.08 8.06
C VAL A 301 -0.03 9.04 8.51
N TYR A 302 -0.21 7.75 8.19
CA TYR A 302 0.78 6.72 8.47
C TYR A 302 2.11 7.05 7.81
N ASP A 303 2.11 7.27 6.49
CA ASP A 303 3.33 7.57 5.74
C ASP A 303 4.02 8.84 6.23
N ALA A 304 3.25 9.88 6.57
CA ALA A 304 3.77 11.12 7.12
C ALA A 304 4.46 10.95 8.48
N MET A 305 4.10 9.92 9.23
CA MET A 305 4.70 9.63 10.54
C MET A 305 6.00 8.84 10.41
N ILE A 306 6.05 7.83 9.53
CA ILE A 306 7.19 6.93 9.39
C ILE A 306 8.27 7.43 8.43
N SER A 307 7.92 8.40 7.56
CA SER A 307 8.86 8.95 6.58
C SER A 307 9.68 10.11 7.16
N ARG A 308 10.94 10.19 6.74
CA ARG A 308 11.80 11.32 7.08
C ARG A 308 11.31 12.58 6.38
N ARG A 309 11.20 13.67 7.14
CA ARG A 309 10.86 15.01 6.62
C ARG A 309 11.93 16.01 7.04
N PRO A 310 12.14 17.13 6.32
CA PRO A 310 13.20 18.08 6.65
C PRO A 310 13.18 18.61 8.10
N TYR A 311 12.02 18.56 8.75
CA TYR A 311 11.80 19.12 10.09
C TYR A 311 11.33 18.08 11.11
N LYS A 312 11.32 16.77 10.75
CA LYS A 312 10.82 15.72 11.64
C LYS A 312 11.51 14.40 11.32
N ASP A 313 12.14 13.82 12.33
CA ASP A 313 12.63 12.45 12.24
C ASP A 313 11.45 11.48 12.15
N PRO A 314 11.61 10.36 11.42
CA PRO A 314 10.62 9.31 11.35
C PRO A 314 10.38 8.74 12.75
N ILE A 315 9.12 8.41 13.03
CA ILE A 315 8.78 7.65 14.24
C ILE A 315 8.70 6.17 13.92
N GLU A 316 8.96 5.35 14.92
CA GLU A 316 8.88 3.89 14.76
C GLU A 316 7.48 3.43 14.38
N HIS A 317 7.40 2.37 13.57
CA HIS A 317 6.14 1.77 13.11
C HIS A 317 5.12 1.54 14.23
N LEU A 318 5.53 0.93 15.36
CA LEU A 318 4.63 0.66 16.49
C LEU A 318 4.04 1.96 17.10
N THR A 319 4.84 3.02 17.17
CA THR A 319 4.37 4.32 17.66
C THR A 319 3.37 4.96 16.68
N ALA A 320 3.62 4.84 15.37
CA ALA A 320 2.69 5.31 14.33
C ALA A 320 1.37 4.53 14.39
N THR A 321 1.43 3.21 14.58
CA THR A 321 0.27 2.34 14.76
C THR A 321 -0.58 2.77 15.96
N ASP A 322 0.03 3.01 17.10
CA ASP A 322 -0.67 3.48 18.30
C ASP A 322 -1.39 4.83 18.10
N VAL A 323 -0.77 5.75 17.35
CA VAL A 323 -1.40 7.04 17.02
C VAL A 323 -2.63 6.87 16.16
N LEU A 324 -2.56 6.01 15.13
CA LEU A 324 -3.70 5.73 14.25
C LEU A 324 -4.86 5.07 15.03
N ILE A 325 -4.56 4.07 15.86
CA ILE A 325 -5.56 3.39 16.70
C ILE A 325 -6.27 4.38 17.64
N LYS A 326 -5.54 5.31 18.24
CA LYS A 326 -6.12 6.37 19.09
C LYS A 326 -7.03 7.33 18.31
N GLY A 327 -6.82 7.48 17.03
CA GLY A 327 -7.65 8.28 16.12
C GLY A 327 -8.95 7.60 15.67
N ARG A 328 -9.17 6.33 16.02
CA ARG A 328 -10.33 5.52 15.64
C ARG A 328 -11.64 6.17 16.08
N GLY A 329 -12.56 6.40 15.14
CA GLY A 329 -13.88 7.01 15.39
C GLY A 329 -13.85 8.53 15.66
N ILE A 330 -12.68 9.16 15.60
CA ILE A 330 -12.49 10.61 15.73
C ILE A 330 -11.89 11.16 14.44
N LEU A 331 -10.65 10.81 14.16
CA LEU A 331 -9.96 11.22 12.94
C LEU A 331 -10.34 10.29 11.77
N PHE A 332 -10.40 9.00 12.03
CA PHE A 332 -10.50 7.96 11.04
C PHE A 332 -11.75 7.10 11.23
N ASP A 333 -12.22 6.54 10.11
CA ASP A 333 -13.25 5.54 10.09
C ASP A 333 -12.87 4.34 10.98
N PRO A 334 -13.74 3.95 11.94
CA PRO A 334 -13.46 2.83 12.83
C PRO A 334 -13.13 1.53 12.09
N VAL A 335 -13.86 1.22 11.01
CA VAL A 335 -13.67 -0.02 10.25
C VAL A 335 -12.37 0.00 9.44
N VAL A 336 -11.98 1.17 8.92
CA VAL A 336 -10.69 1.32 8.22
C VAL A 336 -9.53 1.15 9.19
N ILE A 337 -9.63 1.63 10.44
CA ILE A 337 -8.61 1.42 11.46
C ILE A 337 -8.54 -0.04 11.92
N ASP A 338 -9.69 -0.73 12.03
CA ASP A 338 -9.70 -2.15 12.33
C ASP A 338 -8.98 -2.95 11.22
N ALA A 339 -9.26 -2.64 9.95
CA ALA A 339 -8.55 -3.21 8.80
C ALA A 339 -7.04 -2.87 8.81
N PHE A 340 -6.67 -1.61 9.12
CA PHE A 340 -5.27 -1.21 9.27
C PHE A 340 -4.57 -2.03 10.36
N SER A 341 -5.23 -2.25 11.50
CA SER A 341 -4.65 -3.02 12.61
C SER A 341 -4.34 -4.46 12.20
N GLU A 342 -5.18 -5.07 11.34
CA GLU A 342 -4.91 -6.38 10.78
C GLU A 342 -3.79 -6.38 9.71
N LEU A 343 -3.61 -5.24 9.03
CA LEU A 343 -2.63 -5.05 7.94
C LEU A 343 -1.35 -4.32 8.40
N GLN A 344 -1.16 -4.02 9.68
CA GLN A 344 -0.04 -3.21 10.16
C GLN A 344 1.33 -3.72 9.69
N HIS A 345 1.54 -5.03 9.69
CA HIS A 345 2.78 -5.62 9.17
C HIS A 345 2.95 -5.45 7.66
N THR A 346 1.85 -5.44 6.91
CA THR A 346 1.85 -5.15 5.47
C THR A 346 2.28 -3.71 5.21
N PHE A 347 1.79 -2.77 6.02
CA PHE A 347 2.18 -1.37 5.93
C PHE A 347 3.67 -1.18 6.25
N ASP A 348 4.17 -1.83 7.30
CA ASP A 348 5.60 -1.80 7.66
C ASP A 348 6.48 -2.34 6.53
N GLN A 349 6.07 -3.43 5.89
CA GLN A 349 6.78 -4.00 4.74
C GLN A 349 6.79 -3.10 3.52
N ILE A 350 5.63 -2.49 3.16
CA ILE A 350 5.55 -1.54 2.06
C ILE A 350 6.51 -0.38 2.33
N SER A 351 6.53 0.14 3.56
CA SER A 351 7.42 1.23 3.93
C SER A 351 8.89 0.88 3.80
N TYR A 352 9.27 -0.32 4.21
CA TYR A 352 10.64 -0.82 4.13
C TYR A 352 11.10 -1.06 2.68
N ILE A 353 10.24 -1.67 1.86
CA ILE A 353 10.57 -2.01 0.48
C ILE A 353 10.65 -0.74 -0.40
N LEU A 354 9.76 0.21 -0.15
CA LEU A 354 9.70 1.49 -0.85
C LEU A 354 10.34 2.61 -0.02
N GLU A 355 11.39 2.27 0.76
CA GLU A 355 12.16 3.27 1.51
C GLU A 355 12.76 4.32 0.57
N ASP A 356 12.76 5.57 1.03
CA ASP A 356 13.31 6.66 0.24
C ASP A 356 14.83 6.53 0.15
N TYR A 357 15.35 6.41 -1.05
CA TYR A 357 16.77 6.49 -1.30
C TYR A 357 17.20 7.95 -1.25
N PHE A 358 18.02 8.29 -0.27
CA PHE A 358 18.73 9.56 -0.20
C PHE A 358 20.15 9.31 -0.69
N PRO A 359 20.49 9.71 -1.94
CA PRO A 359 21.85 9.58 -2.43
C PRO A 359 22.80 10.32 -1.51
N SER A 360 23.92 9.68 -1.14
CA SER A 360 25.00 10.36 -0.46
C SER A 360 25.66 11.40 -1.40
N GLU A 361 26.37 12.39 -0.86
CA GLU A 361 27.13 13.34 -1.70
C GLU A 361 28.07 12.63 -2.69
N ALA A 362 28.54 11.42 -2.37
CA ALA A 362 29.36 10.60 -3.24
C ALA A 362 28.58 10.00 -4.44
N ASP A 363 27.28 9.81 -4.31
CA ASP A 363 26.41 9.29 -5.37
C ASP A 363 25.95 10.40 -6.35
N LEU A 364 26.16 11.67 -5.98
CA LEU A 364 25.84 12.86 -6.79
C LEU A 364 26.99 13.27 -7.75
N THR A 365 27.84 12.32 -8.14
CA THR A 365 28.76 12.58 -9.25
C THR A 365 27.95 12.73 -10.52
N PHE A 366 27.63 13.98 -10.87
CA PHE A 366 27.09 14.31 -12.18
C PHE A 366 28.07 13.82 -13.24
N HIS A 367 27.69 12.83 -14.01
CA HIS A 367 28.33 12.58 -15.29
C HIS A 367 28.21 13.87 -16.10
N SER A 368 29.32 14.30 -16.69
CA SER A 368 29.34 15.56 -17.45
C SER A 368 28.32 15.46 -18.60
N PRO A 369 27.71 16.59 -19.02
CA PRO A 369 26.77 16.59 -20.14
C PRO A 369 27.31 15.98 -21.44
N ASP A 370 28.62 15.81 -21.54
CA ASP A 370 29.32 15.30 -22.73
C ASP A 370 29.17 13.76 -22.96
N GLU A 371 28.56 13.03 -22.03
CA GLU A 371 28.29 11.59 -22.20
C GLU A 371 26.93 11.29 -22.88
N PHE A 372 26.13 12.31 -23.19
CA PHE A 372 24.80 12.13 -23.81
C PHE A 372 24.70 12.65 -25.25
N PHE A 373 25.84 13.01 -25.92
CA PHE A 373 25.85 13.39 -27.34
C PHE A 373 26.87 12.59 -28.14
#